data_0ff8e825b0cdab34d3e559f7e16b977c
#
_entry.id   0ff8e825b0cdab34d3e559f7e16b977c
#
_cell.length_a   1.000
_cell.length_b   1.000
_cell.length_c   1.000
_cell.angle_alpha   90.00
_cell.angle_beta   90.00
_cell.angle_gamma   90.00
#
_symmetry.space_group_name_H-M   'P 1'
#
loop_
_entity.id
_entity.type
_entity.pdbx_description
1 polymer ?
#
loop_
_entity_poly.entity_id
_entity_poly.type
_entity_poly.pdbx_seq_one_letter_code
_entity_poly.pdbx_strand_id
1 'polypeptide(L)'
;MLMEMECCDVIQPDVGWCGGITELIKISALADAHNKLVVPHGSSVYSYHFVVTRHNSPFAEFLMMAPEADEVVPMFNPLLLDEPVPENGRMRASRLDAPGFGVRLNPESQLARPYEH
;
A
#
# COMPACT_ATOMS: atom_id res chain seq x y z
N MET A 1 -15.80 -17.41 -3.44
CA MET A 1 -15.57 -18.22 -4.69
C MET A 1 -14.08 -18.51 -4.91
N LEU A 2 -13.17 -17.56 -5.23
CA LEU A 2 -11.75 -17.88 -5.46
C LEU A 2 -11.09 -18.56 -4.25
N MET A 3 -11.36 -18.09 -3.05
CA MET A 3 -10.80 -18.65 -1.81
C MET A 3 -11.40 -20.04 -1.48
N GLU A 4 -12.68 -20.22 -1.70
CA GLU A 4 -13.38 -21.52 -1.53
C GLU A 4 -12.87 -22.57 -2.52
N MET A 5 -12.47 -22.15 -3.71
CA MET A 5 -11.92 -23.03 -4.75
C MET A 5 -10.42 -23.29 -4.57
N GLU A 6 -9.82 -22.75 -3.52
CA GLU A 6 -8.36 -22.86 -3.25
C GLU A 6 -7.46 -22.44 -4.42
N CYS A 7 -7.93 -21.46 -5.22
CA CYS A 7 -7.21 -21.01 -6.42
C CYS A 7 -6.00 -20.13 -6.12
N CYS A 8 -5.88 -19.61 -4.90
CA CYS A 8 -4.80 -18.73 -4.50
C CYS A 8 -4.52 -18.84 -3.00
N ASP A 9 -3.28 -18.63 -2.61
CA ASP A 9 -2.83 -18.63 -1.22
C ASP A 9 -2.60 -17.21 -0.69
N VAL A 10 -2.33 -16.27 -1.58
CA VAL A 10 -2.11 -14.86 -1.27
C VAL A 10 -3.06 -14.01 -2.12
N ILE A 11 -3.85 -13.19 -1.45
CA ILE A 11 -4.76 -12.23 -2.08
C ILE A 11 -4.04 -10.88 -2.17
N GLN A 12 -3.98 -10.29 -3.36
CA GLN A 12 -3.27 -9.03 -3.59
C GLN A 12 -4.20 -7.91 -4.08
N PRO A 13 -5.08 -7.39 -3.23
CA PRO A 13 -5.93 -6.27 -3.60
C PRO A 13 -5.15 -4.95 -3.59
N ASP A 14 -5.38 -4.11 -4.56
CA ASP A 14 -4.89 -2.73 -4.55
C ASP A 14 -5.91 -1.83 -3.84
N VAL A 15 -5.46 -1.02 -2.87
CA VAL A 15 -6.32 -0.15 -2.06
C VAL A 15 -7.07 0.87 -2.92
N GLY A 16 -6.41 1.42 -3.94
CA GLY A 16 -7.01 2.41 -4.85
C GLY A 16 -8.08 1.83 -5.76
N TRP A 17 -8.01 0.51 -6.04
CA TRP A 17 -8.92 -0.16 -6.99
C TRP A 17 -10.00 -1.00 -6.31
N CYS A 18 -9.74 -1.54 -5.11
CA CYS A 18 -10.71 -2.40 -4.42
C CYS A 18 -11.83 -1.64 -3.70
N GLY A 19 -11.77 -0.31 -3.64
CA GLY A 19 -12.74 0.52 -2.93
C GLY A 19 -12.24 1.13 -1.62
N GLY A 20 -10.92 1.21 -1.46
CA GLY A 20 -10.26 1.84 -0.31
C GLY A 20 -10.03 0.91 0.87
N ILE A 21 -9.53 1.51 1.97
CA ILE A 21 -9.12 0.78 3.17
C ILE A 21 -10.27 -0.02 3.81
N THR A 22 -11.49 0.50 3.71
CA THR A 22 -12.69 -0.14 4.27
C THR A 22 -12.96 -1.48 3.60
N GLU A 23 -12.84 -1.55 2.28
CA GLU A 23 -13.02 -2.79 1.54
C GLU A 23 -11.83 -3.73 1.74
N LEU A 24 -10.62 -3.19 1.81
CA LEU A 24 -9.43 -3.98 2.12
C LEU A 24 -9.55 -4.71 3.46
N ILE A 25 -10.12 -4.06 4.48
CA ILE A 25 -10.39 -4.68 5.79
C ILE A 25 -11.36 -5.85 5.66
N LYS A 26 -12.42 -5.71 4.86
CA LYS A 26 -13.39 -6.79 4.63
C LYS A 26 -12.77 -7.96 3.87
N ILE A 27 -11.96 -7.65 2.84
CA ILE A 27 -11.21 -8.65 2.07
C ILE A 27 -10.28 -9.44 3.00
N SER A 28 -9.56 -8.74 3.88
CA SER A 28 -8.66 -9.38 4.85
C SER A 28 -9.41 -10.30 5.83
N ALA A 29 -10.54 -9.86 6.36
CA ALA A 29 -11.34 -10.67 7.26
C ALA A 29 -11.88 -11.95 6.57
N LEU A 30 -12.30 -11.82 5.31
CA LEU A 30 -12.73 -12.96 4.51
C LEU A 30 -11.56 -13.90 4.19
N ALA A 31 -10.40 -13.36 3.82
CA ALA A 31 -9.20 -14.15 3.56
C ALA A 31 -8.74 -14.92 4.81
N ASP A 32 -8.80 -14.28 5.97
CA ASP A 32 -8.48 -14.89 7.25
C ASP A 32 -9.40 -16.07 7.58
N ALA A 33 -10.70 -15.93 7.34
CA ALA A 33 -11.67 -17.01 7.52
C ALA A 33 -11.37 -18.24 6.62
N HIS A 34 -10.64 -18.07 5.55
CA HIS A 34 -10.17 -19.12 4.64
C HIS A 34 -8.68 -19.48 4.83
N ASN A 35 -8.03 -19.01 5.91
CA ASN A 35 -6.61 -19.20 6.17
C ASN A 35 -5.70 -18.71 5.01
N LYS A 36 -6.07 -17.61 4.37
CA LYS A 36 -5.33 -16.99 3.28
C LYS A 36 -4.63 -15.72 3.72
N LEU A 37 -3.50 -15.44 3.11
CA LEU A 37 -2.74 -14.21 3.33
C LEU A 37 -3.26 -13.07 2.45
N VAL A 38 -3.03 -11.84 2.92
CA VAL A 38 -3.30 -10.62 2.15
C VAL A 38 -2.03 -9.79 2.07
N VAL A 39 -1.56 -9.55 0.86
CA VAL A 39 -0.42 -8.66 0.59
C VAL A 39 -0.92 -7.59 -0.38
N PRO A 40 -1.27 -6.38 0.11
CA PRO A 40 -1.83 -5.34 -0.77
C PRO A 40 -0.88 -5.00 -1.91
N HIS A 41 -1.42 -4.97 -3.14
CA HIS A 41 -0.66 -4.62 -4.32
C HIS A 41 -0.38 -3.12 -4.37
N GLY A 42 0.87 -2.76 -4.57
CA GLY A 42 1.35 -1.46 -5.05
C GLY A 42 0.96 -0.19 -4.34
N SER A 43 0.05 -0.19 -3.41
CA SER A 43 -0.62 1.02 -2.89
C SER A 43 0.23 1.89 -1.95
N SER A 44 1.53 1.63 -1.79
CA SER A 44 2.47 2.41 -0.99
C SER A 44 1.89 2.78 0.39
N VAL A 45 1.96 4.06 0.77
CA VAL A 45 1.50 4.58 2.06
C VAL A 45 0.05 4.27 2.39
N TYR A 46 -0.80 4.08 1.40
CA TYR A 46 -2.22 3.74 1.62
C TYR A 46 -2.41 2.33 2.19
N SER A 47 -1.46 1.43 2.02
CA SER A 47 -1.53 0.04 2.51
C SER A 47 -0.74 -0.22 3.78
N TYR A 48 0.28 0.58 4.10
CA TYR A 48 1.21 0.25 5.21
C TYR A 48 0.53 0.19 6.57
N HIS A 49 -0.40 1.12 6.87
CA HIS A 49 -1.16 1.10 8.12
C HIS A 49 -2.04 -0.16 8.24
N PHE A 50 -2.58 -0.63 7.11
CA PHE A 50 -3.30 -1.89 7.07
C PHE A 50 -2.36 -3.06 7.38
N VAL A 51 -1.22 -3.16 6.69
CA VAL A 51 -0.27 -4.28 6.84
C VAL A 51 0.19 -4.44 8.29
N VAL A 52 0.58 -3.35 8.97
CA VAL A 52 1.08 -3.42 10.36
C VAL A 52 -0.01 -3.79 11.38
N THR A 53 -1.29 -3.73 10.99
CA THR A 53 -2.42 -4.02 11.89
C THR A 53 -3.07 -5.38 11.63
N ARG A 54 -2.63 -6.13 10.62
CA ARG A 54 -3.26 -7.39 10.20
C ARG A 54 -2.29 -8.56 10.33
N HIS A 55 -2.68 -9.56 11.11
CA HIS A 55 -1.84 -10.75 11.34
C HIS A 55 -1.71 -11.65 10.09
N ASN A 56 -2.71 -11.61 9.19
CA ASN A 56 -2.67 -12.31 7.91
C ASN A 56 -2.07 -11.47 6.76
N SER A 57 -1.39 -10.36 7.10
CA SER A 57 -0.68 -9.50 6.13
C SER A 57 0.80 -9.38 6.51
N PRO A 58 1.62 -10.41 6.23
CA PRO A 58 2.99 -10.47 6.72
C PRO A 58 3.98 -9.61 5.95
N PHE A 59 3.62 -9.11 4.77
CA PHE A 59 4.49 -8.34 3.90
C PHE A 59 3.79 -7.09 3.37
N ALA A 60 4.58 -6.04 3.15
CA ALA A 60 4.19 -4.88 2.34
C ALA A 60 4.93 -4.95 1.00
N GLU A 61 4.23 -4.71 -0.09
CA GLU A 61 4.87 -4.50 -1.38
C GLU A 61 5.43 -3.07 -1.45
N PHE A 62 6.63 -2.92 -1.99
CA PHE A 62 7.23 -1.64 -2.28
C PHE A 62 7.63 -1.58 -3.75
N LEU A 63 7.01 -0.70 -4.52
CA LEU A 63 7.33 -0.47 -5.92
C LEU A 63 8.47 0.54 -6.01
N MET A 64 9.59 0.15 -6.63
CA MET A 64 10.68 1.05 -6.97
C MET A 64 10.41 1.70 -8.31
N MET A 65 10.34 3.03 -8.34
CA MET A 65 10.01 3.80 -9.54
C MET A 65 11.24 4.32 -10.28
N ALA A 66 12.46 4.02 -9.80
CA ALA A 66 13.68 4.36 -10.52
C ALA A 66 13.83 3.50 -11.78
N PRO A 67 14.00 4.09 -12.97
CA PRO A 67 14.09 3.34 -14.24
C PRO A 67 15.23 2.31 -14.27
N GLU A 68 16.37 2.67 -13.70
CA GLU A 68 17.57 1.80 -13.67
C GLU A 68 17.59 0.88 -12.44
N ALA A 69 16.60 0.99 -11.54
CA ALA A 69 16.51 0.24 -10.30
C ALA A 69 17.77 0.36 -9.37
N ASP A 70 18.50 1.45 -9.50
CA ASP A 70 19.71 1.77 -8.74
C ASP A 70 19.43 2.65 -7.51
N GLU A 71 18.23 3.24 -7.44
CA GLU A 71 17.77 4.09 -6.35
C GLU A 71 16.45 3.57 -5.77
N VAL A 72 16.22 3.83 -4.48
CA VAL A 72 14.95 3.52 -3.82
C VAL A 72 14.03 4.73 -3.92
N VAL A 73 13.31 4.83 -5.02
CA VAL A 73 12.35 5.91 -5.29
C VAL A 73 10.94 5.40 -5.01
N PRO A 74 10.19 6.03 -4.06
CA PRO A 74 8.84 5.60 -3.73
C PRO A 74 7.84 5.94 -4.84
N MET A 75 6.70 5.25 -4.83
CA MET A 75 5.71 5.23 -5.90
C MET A 75 5.15 6.60 -6.26
N PHE A 76 4.92 7.45 -5.28
CA PHE A 76 4.29 8.76 -5.51
C PHE A 76 5.27 9.93 -5.53
N ASN A 77 6.57 9.65 -5.57
CA ASN A 77 7.58 10.70 -5.74
C ASN A 77 7.45 11.31 -7.16
N PRO A 78 7.48 12.64 -7.36
CA PRO A 78 7.68 13.70 -6.34
C PRO A 78 6.37 14.27 -5.76
N LEU A 79 5.22 13.64 -6.00
CA LEU A 79 3.91 14.14 -5.56
C LEU A 79 3.79 14.19 -4.04
N LEU A 80 4.24 13.11 -3.37
CA LEU A 80 4.21 13.00 -1.92
C LEU A 80 5.62 13.18 -1.34
N LEU A 81 5.72 13.99 -0.29
CA LEU A 81 6.92 14.12 0.53
C LEU A 81 6.81 13.19 1.75
N ASP A 82 7.98 12.76 2.22
CA ASP A 82 8.11 11.92 3.43
C ASP A 82 7.56 10.49 3.27
N GLU A 83 7.37 10.01 2.05
CA GLU A 83 7.03 8.60 1.84
C GLU A 83 8.10 7.71 2.49
N PRO A 84 7.69 6.76 3.36
CA PRO A 84 8.64 5.86 3.97
C PRO A 84 9.23 4.90 2.91
N VAL A 85 10.54 4.74 2.96
CA VAL A 85 11.28 3.80 2.12
C VAL A 85 11.86 2.65 2.95
N PRO A 86 11.95 1.44 2.41
CA PRO A 86 12.53 0.32 3.11
C PRO A 86 14.05 0.46 3.24
N GLU A 87 14.59 0.05 4.38
CA GLU A 87 16.01 -0.10 4.64
C GLU A 87 16.33 -1.59 4.80
N ASN A 88 17.18 -2.15 3.96
CA ASN A 88 17.50 -3.58 3.96
C ASN A 88 16.26 -4.50 3.92
N GLY A 89 15.29 -4.16 3.07
CA GLY A 89 14.06 -4.93 2.91
C GLY A 89 13.07 -4.80 4.08
N ARG A 90 13.24 -3.82 4.97
CA ARG A 90 12.38 -3.60 6.14
C ARG A 90 11.94 -2.15 6.24
N MET A 91 10.72 -1.95 6.67
CA MET A 91 10.18 -0.64 7.00
C MET A 91 9.95 -0.53 8.51
N ARG A 92 10.33 0.62 9.10
CA ARG A 92 10.11 0.86 10.52
C ARG A 92 8.68 1.36 10.74
N ALA A 93 7.94 0.71 11.62
CA ALA A 93 6.58 1.12 11.98
C ALA A 93 6.51 2.57 12.50
N SER A 94 7.55 3.07 13.18
CA SER A 94 7.64 4.45 13.65
C SER A 94 7.59 5.51 12.51
N ARG A 95 7.82 5.10 11.26
CA ARG A 95 7.61 5.98 10.10
C ARG A 95 6.12 6.24 9.80
N LEU A 96 5.22 5.47 10.42
CA LEU A 96 3.78 5.56 10.24
C LEU A 96 3.09 6.31 11.40
N ASP A 97 3.85 6.88 12.35
CA ASP A 97 3.29 7.52 13.55
C ASP A 97 2.75 8.94 13.30
N ALA A 98 3.08 9.55 12.17
CA ALA A 98 2.58 10.87 11.82
C ALA A 98 1.08 10.83 11.44
N PRO A 99 0.31 11.91 11.66
CA PRO A 99 -1.11 11.96 11.32
C PRO A 99 -1.42 11.61 9.87
N GLY A 100 -2.58 11.02 9.63
CA GLY A 100 -3.01 10.55 8.31
C GLY A 100 -2.17 9.38 7.83
N PHE A 101 -1.66 9.46 6.62
CA PHE A 101 -0.73 8.47 6.04
C PHE A 101 0.75 8.77 6.33
N GLY A 102 1.05 9.78 7.14
CA GLY A 102 2.41 10.18 7.46
C GLY A 102 3.15 10.91 6.34
N VAL A 103 2.46 11.34 5.31
CA VAL A 103 3.02 12.03 4.15
C VAL A 103 2.40 13.41 3.95
N ARG A 104 3.08 14.26 3.21
CA ARG A 104 2.61 15.60 2.84
C ARG A 104 2.57 15.73 1.33
N LEU A 105 1.59 16.48 0.82
CA LEU A 105 1.58 16.85 -0.58
C LEU A 105 2.74 17.80 -0.88
N ASN A 106 3.47 17.54 -1.95
CA ASN A 106 4.55 18.45 -2.39
C ASN A 106 3.94 19.74 -2.92
N PRO A 107 4.23 20.91 -2.29
CA PRO A 107 3.67 22.19 -2.71
C PRO A 107 4.17 22.66 -4.09
N GLU A 108 5.28 22.10 -4.57
CA GLU A 108 5.82 22.39 -5.90
C GLU A 108 5.16 21.58 -7.01
N SER A 109 4.36 20.56 -6.66
CA SER A 109 3.65 19.76 -7.64
C SER A 109 2.52 20.54 -8.27
N GLN A 110 2.55 20.67 -9.60
CA GLN A 110 1.46 21.26 -10.36
C GLN A 110 0.34 20.22 -10.50
N LEU A 111 -0.72 20.41 -9.71
CA LEU A 111 -1.90 19.56 -9.79
C LEU A 111 -2.88 20.12 -10.83
N ALA A 112 -3.01 19.46 -11.96
CA ALA A 112 -4.08 19.74 -12.90
C ALA A 112 -5.39 19.10 -12.41
N ARG A 113 -6.48 19.88 -12.34
CA ARG A 113 -7.80 19.30 -12.15
C ARG A 113 -8.28 18.73 -13.48
N PRO A 114 -8.73 17.46 -13.55
CA PRO A 114 -9.12 16.85 -14.82
C PRO A 114 -10.39 17.48 -15.44
N TYR A 115 -11.09 18.32 -14.70
CA TYR A 115 -12.33 18.97 -15.12
C TYR A 115 -12.27 20.46 -14.75
N GLU A 116 -11.64 21.26 -15.58
CA GLU A 116 -11.89 22.70 -15.61
C GLU A 116 -13.11 22.95 -16.49
N HIS A 117 -14.18 23.43 -15.88
CA HIS A 117 -15.39 23.89 -16.57
C HIS A 117 -15.22 25.33 -17.03
#